data_9d7844706c8899f9c84785a58581893a
#
_entry.id   9d7844706c8899f9c84785a58581893a
#
_cell.length_a   1.000
_cell.length_b   1.000
_cell.length_c   1.000
_cell.angle_alpha   90.00
_cell.angle_beta   90.00
_cell.angle_gamma   90.00
#
_symmetry.space_group_name_H-M   'P 1'
#
loop_
_entity.id
_entity.type
_entity.pdbx_description
1 polymer ?
#
loop_
_entity_poly.entity_id
_entity_poly.type
_entity_poly.pdbx_seq_one_letter_code
_entity_poly.pdbx_strand_id
1 'polypeptide(L)'
;MVRRCFLFAVGMLLTASLFAADGAPPQPTVTKEPIDGVGLGEWTARWWQWALNQPLKPYLDPDGRFCEFGQAGPVWFLAGTNGRFRPKRECEVPEGKYLLVPVINMVYWQRGSMASRATCKELQASVAVNNDHLRSAVVLLDNQPVGDVRLLRVKGEECFSIDPGDPESPLGAADGYWLMIKPLTRGLHTLVVGANYNETGKAYGGMDQNFEYALHVGGRSILSNATDPGGTRDRVDFLSAR
;
A
#
# COMPACT_ATOMS: atom_id res chain seq x y z
N MET A 1 29.75 -85.66 -3.91
CA MET A 1 30.36 -84.32 -4.10
C MET A 1 29.23 -83.34 -4.30
N VAL A 2 28.92 -82.57 -3.25
CA VAL A 2 27.81 -81.61 -3.25
C VAL A 2 28.43 -80.19 -3.23
N ARG A 3 28.27 -79.39 -4.31
CA ARG A 3 28.70 -78.06 -4.43
C ARG A 3 27.60 -77.10 -3.81
N ARG A 4 27.90 -76.43 -2.76
CA ARG A 4 27.06 -75.35 -2.17
C ARG A 4 27.33 -74.08 -2.91
N CYS A 5 26.31 -73.51 -3.60
CA CYS A 5 26.31 -72.14 -4.11
C CYS A 5 25.89 -71.19 -2.98
N PHE A 6 26.76 -70.21 -2.66
CA PHE A 6 26.43 -69.08 -1.78
C PHE A 6 25.88 -67.94 -2.67
N LEU A 7 24.65 -67.60 -2.45
CA LEU A 7 24.05 -66.37 -3.01
C LEU A 7 24.33 -65.20 -2.06
N PHE A 8 25.12 -64.26 -2.53
CA PHE A 8 25.27 -62.96 -1.86
C PHE A 8 24.12 -62.06 -2.29
N ALA A 9 23.23 -61.69 -1.35
CA ALA A 9 22.23 -60.64 -1.54
C ALA A 9 22.87 -59.30 -1.22
N VAL A 10 23.06 -58.48 -2.24
CA VAL A 10 23.46 -57.09 -2.07
C VAL A 10 22.23 -56.24 -1.74
N GLY A 11 22.11 -55.86 -0.50
CA GLY A 11 21.05 -54.91 -0.06
C GLY A 11 21.37 -53.50 -0.50
N MET A 12 20.56 -53.00 -1.42
CA MET A 12 20.64 -51.57 -1.90
C MET A 12 19.86 -50.70 -0.90
N LEU A 13 20.58 -49.95 -0.05
CA LEU A 13 20.02 -48.95 0.85
C LEU A 13 19.60 -47.72 0.03
N LEU A 14 18.31 -47.57 -0.22
CA LEU A 14 17.70 -46.35 -0.77
C LEU A 14 17.67 -45.29 0.34
N THR A 15 18.59 -44.34 0.31
CA THR A 15 18.51 -43.09 1.12
C THR A 15 17.47 -42.19 0.49
N ALA A 16 16.28 -42.11 1.08
CA ALA A 16 15.27 -41.11 0.75
C ALA A 16 15.75 -39.74 1.29
N SER A 17 16.18 -38.85 0.39
CA SER A 17 16.44 -37.46 0.72
C SER A 17 15.09 -36.78 0.98
N LEU A 18 14.79 -36.46 2.21
CA LEU A 18 13.69 -35.58 2.60
C LEU A 18 14.07 -34.15 2.12
N PHE A 19 13.51 -33.76 0.99
CA PHE A 19 13.47 -32.33 0.64
C PHE A 19 12.53 -31.66 1.66
N ALA A 20 13.10 -30.87 2.55
CA ALA A 20 12.34 -29.93 3.35
C ALA A 20 11.60 -29.02 2.35
N ALA A 21 10.27 -29.07 2.35
CA ALA A 21 9.48 -28.08 1.66
C ALA A 21 9.80 -26.72 2.31
N ASP A 22 10.51 -25.87 1.57
CA ASP A 22 10.65 -24.46 1.95
C ASP A 22 9.24 -23.92 2.13
N GLY A 23 8.91 -23.57 3.38
CA GLY A 23 7.60 -22.99 3.70
C GLY A 23 7.37 -21.79 2.81
N ALA A 24 6.20 -21.71 2.20
CA ALA A 24 5.79 -20.52 1.44
C ALA A 24 6.06 -19.26 2.29
N PRO A 25 6.57 -18.17 1.70
CA PRO A 25 6.81 -16.95 2.44
C PRO A 25 5.55 -16.53 3.20
N PRO A 26 5.67 -16.05 4.44
CA PRO A 26 4.51 -15.69 5.23
C PRO A 26 3.66 -14.67 4.46
N GLN A 27 2.37 -14.96 4.31
CA GLN A 27 1.42 -14.08 3.64
C GLN A 27 1.44 -12.70 4.30
N PRO A 28 1.42 -11.62 3.51
CA PRO A 28 1.34 -10.27 4.04
C PRO A 28 0.13 -10.15 4.94
N THR A 29 0.34 -9.66 6.16
CA THR A 29 -0.72 -9.59 7.15
C THR A 29 -1.46 -8.28 7.03
N VAL A 30 -2.59 -8.30 6.35
CA VAL A 30 -3.58 -7.22 6.36
C VAL A 30 -4.38 -7.30 7.66
N THR A 31 -4.65 -6.16 8.29
CA THR A 31 -5.45 -6.09 9.51
C THR A 31 -6.64 -5.14 9.32
N LYS A 32 -7.73 -5.43 10.06
CA LYS A 32 -8.88 -4.54 10.23
C LYS A 32 -9.00 -4.06 11.69
N GLU A 33 -8.11 -4.53 12.55
CA GLU A 33 -8.12 -4.16 13.96
C GLU A 33 -7.80 -2.68 14.13
N PRO A 34 -8.39 -2.02 15.12
CA PRO A 34 -8.06 -0.65 15.48
C PRO A 34 -6.55 -0.51 15.80
N ILE A 35 -5.94 0.59 15.38
CA ILE A 35 -4.56 0.94 15.70
C ILE A 35 -4.59 2.14 16.64
N ASP A 36 -4.03 1.99 17.83
CA ASP A 36 -4.09 2.98 18.91
C ASP A 36 -5.53 3.44 19.21
N GLY A 37 -6.50 2.49 19.18
CA GLY A 37 -7.91 2.76 19.42
C GLY A 37 -8.65 3.40 18.25
N VAL A 38 -7.98 3.68 17.12
CA VAL A 38 -8.56 4.32 15.94
C VAL A 38 -8.95 3.28 14.91
N GLY A 39 -10.20 3.27 14.50
CA GLY A 39 -10.75 2.36 13.50
C GLY A 39 -10.30 2.71 12.08
N LEU A 40 -10.38 1.71 11.18
CA LEU A 40 -9.92 1.86 9.80
C LEU A 40 -10.66 2.97 9.04
N GLY A 41 -11.97 3.16 9.30
CA GLY A 41 -12.75 4.25 8.69
C GLY A 41 -12.19 5.64 9.02
N GLU A 42 -11.82 5.87 10.27
CA GLU A 42 -11.19 7.13 10.68
C GLU A 42 -9.78 7.27 10.08
N TRP A 43 -8.99 6.19 9.96
CA TRP A 43 -7.70 6.23 9.28
C TRP A 43 -7.83 6.63 7.81
N THR A 44 -8.90 6.21 7.12
CA THR A 44 -9.15 6.66 5.74
C THR A 44 -9.49 8.14 5.65
N ALA A 45 -10.22 8.68 6.63
CA ALA A 45 -10.49 10.12 6.73
C ALA A 45 -9.18 10.91 6.96
N ARG A 46 -8.35 10.47 7.92
CA ARG A 46 -7.03 11.07 8.19
C ARG A 46 -6.11 11.02 6.96
N TRP A 47 -6.18 9.94 6.17
CA TRP A 47 -5.43 9.84 4.91
C TRP A 47 -5.89 10.92 3.91
N TRP A 48 -7.20 11.15 3.77
CA TRP A 48 -7.70 12.19 2.88
C TRP A 48 -7.33 13.60 3.38
N GLN A 49 -7.40 13.83 4.68
CA GLN A 49 -6.92 15.06 5.30
C GLN A 49 -5.44 15.30 4.99
N TRP A 50 -4.61 14.29 5.19
CA TRP A 50 -3.20 14.32 4.81
C TRP A 50 -3.02 14.61 3.32
N ALA A 51 -3.65 13.85 2.44
CA ALA A 51 -3.46 13.95 1.01
C ALA A 51 -3.95 15.29 0.41
N LEU A 52 -5.00 15.88 0.98
CA LEU A 52 -5.59 17.14 0.49
C LEU A 52 -4.91 18.38 1.06
N ASN A 53 -4.28 18.30 2.23
CA ASN A 53 -3.70 19.48 2.90
C ASN A 53 -2.17 19.60 2.72
N GLN A 54 -1.51 18.65 2.02
CA GLN A 54 -0.11 18.82 1.64
C GLN A 54 0.04 19.90 0.56
N PRO A 55 1.09 20.74 0.61
CA PRO A 55 1.41 21.70 -0.43
C PRO A 55 1.55 21.07 -1.81
N LEU A 56 2.17 19.89 -1.85
CA LEU A 56 2.29 19.03 -3.02
C LEU A 56 1.48 17.77 -2.78
N LYS A 57 0.50 17.50 -3.64
CA LYS A 57 -0.41 16.38 -3.46
C LYS A 57 0.31 15.04 -3.63
N PRO A 58 0.37 14.17 -2.60
CA PRO A 58 1.14 12.92 -2.65
C PRO A 58 0.72 11.98 -3.79
N TYR A 59 -0.56 12.02 -4.18
CA TYR A 59 -1.07 11.20 -5.30
C TYR A 59 -0.65 11.73 -6.70
N LEU A 60 0.08 12.85 -6.78
CA LEU A 60 0.71 13.37 -8.00
C LEU A 60 2.22 13.13 -8.02
N ASP A 61 2.80 12.59 -6.95
CA ASP A 61 4.21 12.26 -6.87
C ASP A 61 4.57 11.13 -7.84
N PRO A 62 5.52 11.34 -8.78
CA PRO A 62 5.87 10.34 -9.76
C PRO A 62 6.88 9.29 -9.27
N ASP A 63 7.71 9.60 -8.28
CA ASP A 63 8.90 8.82 -7.92
C ASP A 63 9.11 8.55 -6.42
N GLY A 64 8.24 9.07 -5.54
CA GLY A 64 8.30 8.83 -4.10
C GLY A 64 8.99 9.92 -3.30
N ARG A 65 9.45 11.01 -3.93
CA ARG A 65 10.15 12.10 -3.24
C ARG A 65 9.33 12.81 -2.16
N PHE A 66 8.01 12.62 -2.15
CA PHE A 66 7.10 13.20 -1.17
C PHE A 66 6.55 12.17 -0.16
N CYS A 67 7.07 10.94 -0.17
CA CYS A 67 6.60 9.87 0.70
C CYS A 67 6.65 10.20 2.19
N GLU A 68 7.64 10.98 2.61
CA GLU A 68 7.89 11.30 4.02
C GLU A 68 7.12 12.55 4.49
N PHE A 69 6.50 13.30 3.57
CA PHE A 69 5.89 14.57 3.92
C PHE A 69 4.62 14.38 4.74
N GLY A 70 4.55 15.08 5.89
CA GLY A 70 3.38 15.12 6.75
C GLY A 70 3.03 13.77 7.40
N GLN A 71 3.97 12.83 7.44
CA GLN A 71 3.78 11.54 8.11
C GLN A 71 3.88 11.72 9.63
N ALA A 72 2.93 11.12 10.36
CA ALA A 72 2.91 11.18 11.82
C ALA A 72 2.24 9.93 12.43
N GLY A 73 2.59 9.64 13.68
CA GLY A 73 1.96 8.56 14.45
C GLY A 73 2.33 7.15 13.98
N PRO A 74 1.50 6.13 14.31
CA PRO A 74 1.81 4.71 14.09
C PRO A 74 1.57 4.26 12.65
N VAL A 75 0.75 5.00 11.88
CA VAL A 75 0.36 4.64 10.51
C VAL A 75 1.09 5.53 9.50
N TRP A 76 1.77 4.89 8.55
CA TRP A 76 2.41 5.52 7.41
C TRP A 76 1.48 5.49 6.20
N PHE A 77 1.23 6.64 5.61
CA PHE A 77 0.34 6.77 4.49
C PHE A 77 1.07 6.58 3.17
N LEU A 78 0.63 5.64 2.35
CA LEU A 78 1.07 5.53 0.96
C LEU A 78 0.04 6.20 0.06
N ALA A 79 0.49 6.76 -1.05
CA ALA A 79 -0.39 7.44 -2.00
C ALA A 79 -0.74 6.53 -3.19
N GLY A 80 -2.00 6.59 -3.65
CA GLY A 80 -2.40 6.10 -4.95
C GLY A 80 -2.03 7.07 -6.08
N THR A 81 -2.88 7.16 -7.10
CA THR A 81 -2.74 8.11 -8.21
C THR A 81 -4.05 8.85 -8.49
N ASN A 82 -4.02 9.82 -9.37
CA ASN A 82 -5.22 10.44 -9.92
C ASN A 82 -5.79 9.71 -11.15
N GLY A 83 -5.29 8.50 -11.46
CA GLY A 83 -5.71 7.69 -12.61
C GLY A 83 -5.07 8.07 -13.95
N ARG A 84 -4.19 9.07 -14.01
CA ARG A 84 -3.63 9.60 -15.26
C ARG A 84 -2.20 9.14 -15.56
N PHE A 85 -1.53 8.47 -14.62
CA PHE A 85 -0.15 8.01 -14.78
C PHE A 85 0.10 6.78 -13.90
N ARG A 86 1.24 6.13 -14.09
CA ARG A 86 1.62 4.89 -13.41
C ARG A 86 2.97 5.08 -12.73
N PRO A 87 2.99 5.63 -11.52
CA PRO A 87 4.23 5.91 -10.80
C PRO A 87 4.89 4.64 -10.30
N LYS A 88 6.22 4.67 -10.29
CA LYS A 88 7.08 3.74 -9.55
C LYS A 88 7.82 4.57 -8.50
N ARG A 89 7.47 4.35 -7.25
CA ARG A 89 7.95 5.16 -6.14
C ARG A 89 8.93 4.41 -5.27
N GLU A 90 9.95 5.11 -4.81
CA GLU A 90 10.82 4.62 -3.75
C GLU A 90 10.53 5.41 -2.49
N CYS A 91 10.31 4.69 -1.36
CA CYS A 91 10.00 5.29 -0.07
C CYS A 91 10.85 4.67 1.03
N GLU A 92 11.38 5.51 1.91
CA GLU A 92 11.92 5.06 3.19
C GLU A 92 10.82 5.06 4.23
N VAL A 93 10.62 3.92 4.88
CA VAL A 93 9.58 3.75 5.90
C VAL A 93 10.25 3.38 7.22
N PRO A 94 10.00 4.11 8.32
CA PRO A 94 10.51 3.72 9.63
C PRO A 94 9.99 2.34 10.05
N GLU A 95 10.80 1.58 10.78
CA GLU A 95 10.37 0.30 11.34
C GLU A 95 9.17 0.47 12.29
N GLY A 96 8.34 -0.56 12.39
CA GLY A 96 7.20 -0.58 13.30
C GLY A 96 5.98 0.19 12.82
N LYS A 97 6.01 0.81 11.64
CA LYS A 97 4.86 1.51 11.07
C LYS A 97 3.90 0.55 10.38
N TYR A 98 2.60 0.72 10.66
CA TYR A 98 1.55 0.19 9.79
C TYR A 98 1.52 0.97 8.49
N LEU A 99 1.13 0.33 7.38
CA LEU A 99 1.01 1.01 6.09
C LEU A 99 -0.46 1.09 5.69
N LEU A 100 -0.97 2.30 5.46
CA LEU A 100 -2.30 2.48 4.89
C LEU A 100 -2.17 2.71 3.39
N VAL A 101 -2.71 1.76 2.61
CA VAL A 101 -2.63 1.72 1.15
C VAL A 101 -4.01 1.99 0.55
N PRO A 102 -4.19 3.07 -0.22
CA PRO A 102 -5.40 3.32 -1.00
C PRO A 102 -5.38 2.49 -2.28
N VAL A 103 -6.11 1.36 -2.32
CA VAL A 103 -6.15 0.52 -3.53
C VAL A 103 -6.88 1.24 -4.66
N ILE A 104 -8.12 1.62 -4.41
CA ILE A 104 -8.92 2.53 -5.22
C ILE A 104 -10.02 3.11 -4.35
N ASN A 105 -10.20 4.42 -4.39
CA ASN A 105 -11.08 5.11 -3.45
C ASN A 105 -11.56 6.44 -3.99
N MET A 106 -12.59 6.97 -3.35
CA MET A 106 -13.19 8.24 -3.66
C MET A 106 -13.38 9.07 -2.40
N VAL A 107 -13.30 10.38 -2.55
CA VAL A 107 -13.77 11.36 -1.58
C VAL A 107 -14.72 12.33 -2.27
N TYR A 108 -15.75 12.72 -1.57
CA TYR A 108 -16.65 13.77 -1.99
C TYR A 108 -16.86 14.74 -0.84
N TRP A 109 -16.84 16.04 -1.10
CA TRP A 109 -17.00 17.05 -0.07
C TRP A 109 -17.99 18.13 -0.46
N GLN A 110 -18.50 18.84 0.53
CA GLN A 110 -19.44 19.92 0.36
C GLN A 110 -18.86 21.02 -0.55
N ARG A 111 -19.68 21.53 -1.45
CA ARG A 111 -19.36 22.64 -2.35
C ARG A 111 -20.47 23.66 -2.31
N GLY A 112 -20.18 24.88 -2.71
CA GLY A 112 -21.15 25.96 -2.76
C GLY A 112 -21.34 26.70 -1.43
N SER A 113 -22.40 27.52 -1.35
CA SER A 113 -22.74 28.30 -0.14
C SER A 113 -23.24 27.38 0.98
N MET A 114 -23.16 27.84 2.23
CA MET A 114 -23.65 27.08 3.41
C MET A 114 -25.11 26.60 3.24
N ALA A 115 -25.97 27.43 2.64
CA ALA A 115 -27.40 27.10 2.45
C ALA A 115 -27.65 25.99 1.40
N SER A 116 -26.69 25.68 0.54
CA SER A 116 -26.79 24.65 -0.52
C SER A 116 -25.84 23.48 -0.33
N ARG A 117 -25.18 23.37 0.82
CA ARG A 117 -24.24 22.27 1.10
C ARG A 117 -24.98 20.94 1.24
N ALA A 118 -24.48 19.90 0.59
CA ALA A 118 -24.97 18.56 0.73
C ALA A 118 -24.87 18.06 2.18
N THR A 119 -25.85 17.28 2.60
CA THR A 119 -25.82 16.58 3.89
C THR A 119 -24.76 15.46 3.88
N CYS A 120 -24.34 15.01 5.05
CA CYS A 120 -23.43 13.87 5.17
C CYS A 120 -23.95 12.63 4.44
N LYS A 121 -25.24 12.33 4.56
CA LYS A 121 -25.86 11.18 3.88
C LYS A 121 -25.81 11.30 2.36
N GLU A 122 -25.98 12.48 1.81
CA GLU A 122 -25.87 12.73 0.37
C GLU A 122 -24.43 12.61 -0.11
N LEU A 123 -23.45 13.07 0.68
CA LEU A 123 -22.04 12.88 0.39
C LEU A 123 -21.65 11.40 0.39
N GLN A 124 -22.11 10.64 1.40
CA GLN A 124 -21.89 9.20 1.48
C GLN A 124 -22.50 8.43 0.30
N ALA A 125 -23.72 8.81 -0.11
CA ALA A 125 -24.36 8.22 -1.28
C ALA A 125 -23.58 8.54 -2.58
N SER A 126 -23.09 9.77 -2.72
CA SER A 126 -22.33 10.20 -3.90
C SER A 126 -20.99 9.49 -4.01
N VAL A 127 -20.27 9.31 -2.91
CA VAL A 127 -18.94 8.68 -2.92
C VAL A 127 -19.02 7.16 -3.11
N ALA A 128 -20.15 6.53 -2.81
CA ALA A 128 -20.35 5.09 -2.97
C ALA A 128 -20.51 4.65 -4.44
N VAL A 129 -20.99 5.52 -5.33
CA VAL A 129 -21.40 5.19 -6.70
C VAL A 129 -20.35 4.38 -7.46
N ASN A 130 -19.09 4.83 -7.49
CA ASN A 130 -18.04 4.10 -8.19
C ASN A 130 -17.60 2.84 -7.42
N ASN A 131 -17.57 2.90 -6.10
CA ASN A 131 -17.13 1.80 -5.25
C ASN A 131 -18.10 0.61 -5.27
N ASP A 132 -19.38 0.83 -5.59
CA ASP A 132 -20.37 -0.22 -5.82
C ASP A 132 -20.06 -1.01 -7.12
N HIS A 133 -19.24 -0.45 -8.01
CA HIS A 133 -18.92 -0.98 -9.34
C HIS A 133 -17.43 -1.25 -9.55
N LEU A 134 -16.74 -1.77 -8.53
CA LEU A 134 -15.36 -2.23 -8.69
C LEU A 134 -15.29 -3.36 -9.72
N ARG A 135 -14.56 -3.13 -10.81
CA ARG A 135 -14.37 -4.14 -11.86
C ARG A 135 -13.28 -5.14 -11.49
N SER A 136 -12.09 -4.64 -11.23
CA SER A 136 -10.95 -5.47 -10.84
C SER A 136 -10.07 -4.75 -9.84
N ALA A 137 -9.44 -5.53 -8.96
CA ALA A 137 -8.40 -5.06 -8.08
C ALA A 137 -7.44 -6.20 -7.76
N VAL A 138 -6.15 -5.90 -7.85
CA VAL A 138 -5.05 -6.81 -7.51
C VAL A 138 -4.03 -6.02 -6.70
N VAL A 139 -3.58 -6.59 -5.60
CA VAL A 139 -2.46 -6.04 -4.81
C VAL A 139 -1.48 -7.17 -4.55
N LEU A 140 -0.22 -6.91 -4.86
CA LEU A 140 0.89 -7.80 -4.54
C LEU A 140 1.81 -7.10 -3.55
N LEU A 141 2.17 -7.79 -2.49
CA LEU A 141 3.26 -7.40 -1.59
C LEU A 141 4.33 -8.49 -1.68
N ASP A 142 5.55 -8.11 -2.01
CA ASP A 142 6.67 -9.03 -2.25
C ASP A 142 6.31 -10.16 -3.24
N ASN A 143 5.64 -9.78 -4.32
CA ASN A 143 5.11 -10.66 -5.36
C ASN A 143 4.04 -11.66 -4.90
N GLN A 144 3.52 -11.52 -3.67
CA GLN A 144 2.45 -12.37 -3.15
C GLN A 144 1.13 -11.60 -3.10
N PRO A 145 0.01 -12.19 -3.56
CA PRO A 145 -1.29 -11.53 -3.48
C PRO A 145 -1.74 -11.37 -2.02
N VAL A 146 -2.25 -10.18 -1.69
CA VAL A 146 -2.74 -9.87 -0.33
C VAL A 146 -4.13 -10.47 -0.01
N GLY A 147 -4.74 -11.18 -0.96
CA GLY A 147 -6.09 -11.73 -0.83
C GLY A 147 -7.13 -11.00 -1.67
N ASP A 148 -8.40 -11.25 -1.40
CA ASP A 148 -9.51 -10.64 -2.14
C ASP A 148 -9.75 -9.19 -1.67
N VAL A 149 -9.37 -8.25 -2.52
CA VAL A 149 -9.52 -6.81 -2.28
C VAL A 149 -10.99 -6.40 -2.09
N ARG A 150 -11.96 -7.14 -2.69
CA ARG A 150 -13.40 -6.83 -2.53
C ARG A 150 -13.86 -6.88 -1.08
N LEU A 151 -13.18 -7.68 -0.25
CA LEU A 151 -13.46 -7.80 1.18
C LEU A 151 -12.88 -6.63 2.01
N LEU A 152 -12.12 -5.75 1.37
CA LEU A 152 -11.37 -4.66 2.02
C LEU A 152 -12.01 -3.28 1.76
N ARG A 153 -13.29 -3.24 1.38
CA ARG A 153 -14.01 -1.98 1.26
C ARG A 153 -14.23 -1.36 2.64
N VAL A 154 -13.94 -0.08 2.72
CA VAL A 154 -14.18 0.76 3.90
C VAL A 154 -15.09 1.90 3.49
N LYS A 155 -16.29 1.91 4.08
CA LYS A 155 -17.23 3.02 3.98
C LYS A 155 -17.05 3.89 5.19
N GLY A 156 -16.81 5.17 5.01
CA GLY A 156 -16.81 6.13 6.12
C GLY A 156 -18.18 6.18 6.78
N GLU A 157 -18.27 5.80 8.05
CA GLU A 157 -19.52 5.83 8.81
C GLU A 157 -19.96 7.27 9.10
N GLU A 158 -19.00 8.17 9.26
CA GLU A 158 -19.18 9.58 9.54
C GLU A 158 -18.49 10.44 8.48
N CYS A 159 -19.01 11.66 8.31
CA CYS A 159 -18.32 12.68 7.53
C CYS A 159 -17.26 13.35 8.39
N PHE A 160 -16.23 13.81 7.75
CA PHE A 160 -15.08 14.44 8.42
C PHE A 160 -14.78 15.84 7.82
N SER A 161 -14.21 16.72 8.63
CA SER A 161 -13.67 17.99 8.13
C SER A 161 -12.53 17.72 7.16
N ILE A 162 -12.52 18.32 5.98
CA ILE A 162 -11.43 18.20 5.00
C ILE A 162 -10.14 18.82 5.55
N ASP A 163 -10.23 19.95 6.22
CA ASP A 163 -9.13 20.58 6.93
C ASP A 163 -9.50 20.78 8.41
N PRO A 164 -9.00 19.91 9.30
CA PRO A 164 -9.30 20.04 10.73
C PRO A 164 -8.78 21.34 11.37
N GLY A 165 -7.83 22.01 10.74
CA GLY A 165 -7.29 23.29 11.20
C GLY A 165 -8.17 24.48 10.86
N ASP A 166 -9.13 24.32 9.96
CA ASP A 166 -10.08 25.37 9.56
C ASP A 166 -11.50 25.05 10.08
N PRO A 167 -12.06 25.85 11.02
CA PRO A 167 -13.41 25.65 11.53
C PRO A 167 -14.50 25.82 10.48
N GLU A 168 -14.21 26.46 9.35
CA GLU A 168 -15.13 26.64 8.21
C GLU A 168 -14.94 25.57 7.13
N SER A 169 -14.04 24.64 7.35
CA SER A 169 -13.74 23.56 6.40
C SER A 169 -14.99 22.77 6.00
N PRO A 170 -15.15 22.46 4.72
CA PRO A 170 -16.27 21.64 4.27
C PRO A 170 -16.19 20.22 4.85
N LEU A 171 -17.35 19.61 5.08
CA LEU A 171 -17.42 18.19 5.38
C LEU A 171 -17.19 17.35 4.12
N GLY A 172 -16.49 16.24 4.28
CA GLY A 172 -16.28 15.22 3.27
C GLY A 172 -16.74 13.85 3.73
N ALA A 173 -17.00 12.97 2.78
CA ALA A 173 -17.22 11.55 2.98
C ALA A 173 -16.24 10.76 2.10
N ALA A 174 -15.73 9.64 2.61
CA ALA A 174 -14.83 8.75 1.88
C ALA A 174 -15.42 7.33 1.79
N ASP A 175 -15.16 6.67 0.67
CA ASP A 175 -15.48 5.26 0.44
C ASP A 175 -14.40 4.68 -0.48
N GLY A 176 -14.05 3.43 -0.31
CA GLY A 176 -13.07 2.78 -1.17
C GLY A 176 -12.53 1.49 -0.63
N TYR A 177 -11.56 0.96 -1.35
CA TYR A 177 -10.86 -0.26 -1.02
C TYR A 177 -9.48 0.09 -0.47
N TRP A 178 -9.23 -0.32 0.77
CA TRP A 178 -8.07 0.08 1.55
C TRP A 178 -7.42 -1.12 2.21
N LEU A 179 -6.09 -1.11 2.24
CA LEU A 179 -5.34 -2.06 3.03
C LEU A 179 -4.67 -1.36 4.20
N MET A 180 -4.79 -1.96 5.39
CA MET A 180 -3.93 -1.68 6.51
C MET A 180 -2.97 -2.86 6.67
N ILE A 181 -1.71 -2.66 6.28
CA ILE A 181 -0.67 -3.69 6.37
C ILE A 181 0.03 -3.54 7.71
N LYS A 182 0.21 -4.64 8.44
CA LYS A 182 0.99 -4.67 9.68
C LYS A 182 2.44 -4.28 9.41
N PRO A 183 3.19 -3.83 10.44
CA PRO A 183 4.58 -3.48 10.30
C PRO A 183 5.38 -4.56 9.57
N LEU A 184 6.06 -4.15 8.50
CA LEU A 184 6.93 -5.02 7.73
C LEU A 184 8.29 -5.17 8.44
N THR A 185 8.99 -6.23 8.13
CA THR A 185 10.37 -6.46 8.60
C THR A 185 11.32 -5.42 8.01
N ARG A 186 12.47 -5.21 8.64
CA ARG A 186 13.54 -4.40 8.05
C ARG A 186 13.97 -4.98 6.70
N GLY A 187 14.14 -4.12 5.69
CA GLY A 187 14.59 -4.50 4.35
C GLY A 187 13.83 -3.84 3.22
N LEU A 188 14.07 -4.33 2.03
CA LEU A 188 13.37 -3.89 0.82
C LEU A 188 12.12 -4.73 0.62
N HIS A 189 10.99 -4.07 0.50
CA HIS A 189 9.70 -4.67 0.14
C HIS A 189 9.16 -4.05 -1.14
N THR A 190 8.36 -4.81 -1.89
CA THR A 190 7.71 -4.33 -3.11
C THR A 190 6.20 -4.37 -2.95
N LEU A 191 5.53 -3.30 -3.35
CA LEU A 191 4.08 -3.22 -3.37
C LEU A 191 3.63 -2.85 -4.79
N VAL A 192 2.75 -3.67 -5.37
CA VAL A 192 2.15 -3.41 -6.68
C VAL A 192 0.64 -3.35 -6.54
N VAL A 193 0.04 -2.30 -7.05
CA VAL A 193 -1.41 -2.09 -6.98
C VAL A 193 -1.96 -1.83 -8.37
N GLY A 194 -2.98 -2.62 -8.75
CA GLY A 194 -3.79 -2.42 -9.95
C GLY A 194 -5.26 -2.53 -9.61
N ALA A 195 -6.06 -1.50 -9.90
CA ALA A 195 -7.50 -1.53 -9.69
C ALA A 195 -8.23 -0.62 -10.68
N ASN A 196 -9.47 -0.93 -11.02
CA ASN A 196 -10.28 -0.04 -11.84
C ASN A 196 -11.78 -0.14 -11.52
N TYR A 197 -12.46 0.98 -11.75
CA TYR A 197 -13.91 1.07 -11.91
C TYR A 197 -14.27 0.97 -13.39
N ASN A 198 -15.38 0.34 -13.71
CA ASN A 198 -15.84 0.22 -15.10
C ASN A 198 -17.21 0.84 -15.29
N GLU A 199 -17.41 2.03 -14.80
CA GLU A 199 -18.63 2.80 -15.04
C GLU A 199 -18.39 3.81 -16.17
N THR A 200 -18.47 3.34 -17.42
CA THR A 200 -18.48 4.24 -18.58
C THR A 200 -19.78 5.02 -18.60
N GLY A 201 -19.66 6.34 -18.63
CA GLY A 201 -20.82 7.25 -18.78
C GLY A 201 -21.46 7.75 -17.49
N LYS A 202 -20.94 7.41 -16.32
CA LYS A 202 -21.37 7.98 -15.04
C LYS A 202 -20.37 8.98 -14.46
N ALA A 203 -20.79 9.73 -13.43
CA ALA A 203 -20.15 10.96 -12.94
C ALA A 203 -18.63 10.88 -12.68
N TYR A 204 -18.07 9.70 -12.53
CA TYR A 204 -16.65 9.50 -12.20
C TYR A 204 -15.89 8.63 -13.22
N GLY A 205 -16.57 8.16 -14.28
CA GLY A 205 -15.94 7.42 -15.38
C GLY A 205 -15.17 6.17 -14.98
N GLY A 206 -14.34 5.69 -15.90
CA GLY A 206 -13.37 4.65 -15.60
C GLY A 206 -12.14 5.28 -14.93
N MET A 207 -11.95 5.05 -13.65
CA MET A 207 -10.70 5.40 -12.95
C MET A 207 -9.82 4.15 -12.87
N ASP A 208 -8.56 4.30 -13.27
CA ASP A 208 -7.54 3.27 -13.15
C ASP A 208 -6.53 3.66 -12.07
N GLN A 209 -6.29 2.76 -11.14
CA GLN A 209 -5.16 2.84 -10.21
C GLN A 209 -4.11 1.83 -10.66
N ASN A 210 -2.91 2.30 -10.94
CA ASN A 210 -1.75 1.47 -11.24
C ASN A 210 -0.52 2.16 -10.67
N PHE A 211 0.06 1.58 -9.63
CA PHE A 211 1.27 2.14 -9.01
C PHE A 211 2.10 1.04 -8.35
N GLU A 212 3.38 1.32 -8.23
CA GLU A 212 4.36 0.44 -7.61
C GLU A 212 5.15 1.20 -6.55
N TYR A 213 5.54 0.51 -5.49
CA TYR A 213 6.45 1.01 -4.46
C TYR A 213 7.60 0.04 -4.23
N ALA A 214 8.80 0.59 -4.12
CA ALA A 214 9.95 -0.01 -3.44
C ALA A 214 10.02 0.63 -2.05
N LEU A 215 9.75 -0.16 -1.01
CA LEU A 215 9.66 0.30 0.38
C LEU A 215 10.92 -0.12 1.14
N HIS A 216 11.77 0.81 1.50
CA HIS A 216 12.96 0.59 2.30
C HIS A 216 12.61 0.72 3.79
N VAL A 217 12.22 -0.38 4.42
CA VAL A 217 11.83 -0.39 5.84
C VAL A 217 13.07 -0.36 6.73
N GLY A 218 13.14 0.63 7.59
CA GLY A 218 14.30 0.87 8.47
C GLY A 218 15.49 1.52 7.77
N GLY A 219 15.25 2.18 6.61
CA GLY A 219 16.25 2.89 5.82
C GLY A 219 16.96 2.02 4.78
N ARG A 220 17.66 2.66 3.86
CA ARG A 220 18.45 1.96 2.82
C ARG A 220 19.70 1.35 3.45
N SER A 221 19.96 0.08 3.16
CA SER A 221 21.22 -0.55 3.59
C SER A 221 22.38 -0.01 2.75
N ILE A 222 23.32 0.65 3.40
CA ILE A 222 24.56 1.14 2.76
C ILE A 222 25.39 -0.04 2.20
N LEU A 223 25.19 -1.25 2.72
CA LEU A 223 25.94 -2.44 2.31
C LEU A 223 25.42 -3.09 1.01
N SER A 224 24.19 -2.77 0.57
CA SER A 224 23.65 -3.31 -0.69
C SER A 224 24.33 -2.74 -1.94
N ASN A 225 25.07 -1.64 -1.82
CA ASN A 225 25.82 -1.02 -2.93
C ASN A 225 27.24 -1.57 -3.07
N ALA A 226 27.67 -2.50 -2.24
CA ALA A 226 29.06 -3.02 -2.24
C ALA A 226 29.29 -4.16 -3.26
N THR A 227 28.29 -4.59 -4.01
CA THR A 227 28.39 -5.71 -4.96
C THR A 227 28.18 -5.33 -6.43
N ASP A 228 28.27 -4.02 -6.77
CA ASP A 228 28.37 -3.61 -8.17
C ASP A 228 29.84 -3.34 -8.53
N PRO A 229 30.55 -4.27 -9.22
CA PRO A 229 31.97 -4.11 -9.53
C PRO A 229 32.24 -3.13 -10.69
N GLY A 230 31.24 -2.38 -11.17
CA GLY A 230 31.33 -1.53 -12.36
C GLY A 230 31.07 -0.04 -12.18
N GLY A 231 30.69 0.43 -10.98
CA GLY A 231 30.39 1.83 -10.74
C GLY A 231 31.61 2.66 -10.39
N THR A 232 32.03 3.56 -11.27
CA THR A 232 33.01 4.63 -11.00
C THR A 232 32.55 5.46 -9.81
N ARG A 233 33.34 5.44 -8.74
CA ARG A 233 33.13 6.27 -7.55
C ARG A 233 33.43 7.72 -7.90
N ASP A 234 32.42 8.53 -8.09
CA ASP A 234 32.54 9.97 -7.93
C ASP A 234 32.55 10.29 -6.43
N ARG A 235 33.76 10.48 -5.93
CA ARG A 235 34.03 10.93 -4.57
C ARG A 235 33.71 12.42 -4.50
N VAL A 236 32.58 12.76 -3.92
CA VAL A 236 32.31 14.16 -3.57
C VAL A 236 32.97 14.43 -2.22
N ASP A 237 34.14 15.09 -2.27
CA ASP A 237 34.84 15.59 -1.10
C ASP A 237 34.09 16.81 -0.55
N PHE A 238 33.33 16.63 0.53
CA PHE A 238 32.85 17.73 1.36
C PHE A 238 33.92 18.10 2.41
N LEU A 239 34.99 18.78 2.01
CA LEU A 239 35.86 19.51 2.91
C LEU A 239 36.48 20.66 2.15
N SER A 240 35.92 21.86 2.29
CA SER A 240 36.59 23.16 2.49
C SER A 240 35.74 24.33 1.97
N ALA A 241 35.07 24.99 2.86
CA ALA A 241 34.87 26.43 2.74
C ALA A 241 35.04 27.03 4.15
N ARG A 242 36.12 27.74 4.30
CA ARG A 242 36.35 28.68 5.38
C ARG A 242 35.46 29.93 5.20
#